data_9bc1a5b8bffa6d469bc5bfdbe2122050
#
_entry.id   9bc1a5b8bffa6d469bc5bfdbe2122050
#
_cell.length_a   1.000
_cell.length_b   1.000
_cell.length_c   1.000
_cell.angle_alpha   90.00
_cell.angle_beta   90.00
_cell.angle_gamma   90.00
#
_symmetry.space_group_name_H-M   'P 1'
#
loop_
_entity.id
_entity.type
_entity.pdbx_description
1 polymer ?
#
loop_
_entity_poly.entity_id
_entity_poly.type
_entity_poly.pdbx_seq_one_letter_code
_entity_poly.pdbx_strand_id
1 'polypeptide(L)'
;MKDSSGEPLAGAGVLVKGTTIGTNTNLDGKYSIEVNADDVLEYSFIGFKNHDEKVNGRGVIDVMISEDANVLDDVVVVGYGTQSRKTLTTAISKVDGNSIYAAPVSSVGDALKGKVTGLRVATNNTVSGNAPRFLIRGGSSITLSNDPIVIVDGVTRDMDDLNPNDIESIEVLKDAASAGIYGARASNGVILVTTRKGNSWEKPRITFDAQVGWSSPSRGWDLMNAKEFLSFVRPAIAQGPNGQLILDGANAAGTGNKSTDIYTTRYMEKGEELQSGWQWMYDPINPKKVLTFTDTDWQSQWFTNALWHKEYVGVNGGSQNMKYAASVSYLQDDGMVAMSG
;
A
#
# COMPACT_ATOMS: atom_id res chain seq x y z
N MET A 1 -32.06 -23.69 -24.44
CA MET A 1 -31.20 -22.70 -23.71
C MET A 1 -29.99 -22.37 -24.57
N LYS A 2 -29.71 -21.08 -24.75
CA LYS A 2 -28.64 -20.59 -25.61
C LYS A 2 -27.90 -19.43 -24.94
N ASP A 3 -26.70 -19.17 -25.40
CA ASP A 3 -25.95 -17.95 -25.00
C ASP A 3 -26.41 -16.71 -25.79
N SER A 4 -25.79 -15.56 -25.50
CA SER A 4 -26.07 -14.28 -26.21
C SER A 4 -25.64 -14.30 -27.69
N SER A 5 -24.81 -15.23 -28.13
CA SER A 5 -24.40 -15.44 -29.52
C SER A 5 -25.33 -16.39 -30.29
N GLY A 6 -26.25 -17.07 -29.58
CA GLY A 6 -27.18 -18.04 -30.12
C GLY A 6 -26.65 -19.48 -30.13
N GLU A 7 -25.47 -19.74 -29.54
CA GLU A 7 -24.93 -21.08 -29.40
C GLU A 7 -25.64 -21.88 -28.29
N PRO A 8 -25.89 -23.19 -28.50
CA PRO A 8 -26.56 -24.04 -27.49
C PRO A 8 -25.64 -24.30 -26.30
N LEU A 9 -26.16 -24.16 -25.08
CA LEU A 9 -25.44 -24.44 -23.85
C LEU A 9 -25.69 -25.83 -23.36
N ALA A 10 -24.71 -26.71 -23.48
CA ALA A 10 -24.77 -28.10 -23.02
C ALA A 10 -24.37 -28.22 -21.55
N GLY A 11 -25.13 -28.97 -20.75
CA GLY A 11 -24.87 -29.21 -19.35
C GLY A 11 -25.28 -28.05 -18.42
N ALA A 12 -26.05 -27.09 -18.92
CA ALA A 12 -26.60 -26.01 -18.10
C ALA A 12 -27.67 -26.55 -17.14
N GLY A 13 -27.67 -26.11 -15.90
CA GLY A 13 -28.62 -26.48 -14.87
C GLY A 13 -29.93 -25.73 -15.03
N VAL A 14 -31.06 -26.47 -14.93
CA VAL A 14 -32.42 -25.92 -14.86
C VAL A 14 -33.07 -26.43 -13.60
N LEU A 15 -33.39 -25.57 -12.66
CA LEU A 15 -33.91 -25.91 -11.33
C LEU A 15 -35.25 -25.22 -11.10
N VAL A 16 -36.20 -25.91 -10.46
CA VAL A 16 -37.40 -25.25 -9.95
C VAL A 16 -37.05 -24.49 -8.68
N LYS A 17 -37.17 -23.15 -8.71
CA LYS A 17 -36.74 -22.26 -7.65
C LYS A 17 -37.38 -22.61 -6.31
N GLY A 18 -36.54 -22.80 -5.27
CA GLY A 18 -36.99 -23.19 -3.94
C GLY A 18 -37.23 -24.69 -3.72
N THR A 19 -36.90 -25.51 -4.70
CA THR A 19 -36.98 -26.96 -4.60
C THR A 19 -35.66 -27.65 -4.97
N THR A 20 -35.64 -28.99 -4.87
CA THR A 20 -34.48 -29.78 -5.34
C THR A 20 -34.76 -30.44 -6.69
N ILE A 21 -35.88 -30.07 -7.36
CA ILE A 21 -36.27 -30.64 -8.66
C ILE A 21 -35.53 -29.89 -9.75
N GLY A 22 -34.69 -30.59 -10.51
CA GLY A 22 -33.89 -29.95 -11.57
C GLY A 22 -33.49 -30.98 -12.65
N THR A 23 -33.02 -30.44 -13.77
CA THR A 23 -32.48 -31.19 -14.91
C THR A 23 -31.32 -30.41 -15.54
N ASN A 24 -30.58 -31.06 -16.45
CA ASN A 24 -29.52 -30.40 -17.22
C ASN A 24 -29.86 -30.40 -18.71
N THR A 25 -29.34 -29.42 -19.44
CA THR A 25 -29.47 -29.35 -20.89
C THR A 25 -28.57 -30.39 -21.57
N ASN A 26 -29.06 -30.95 -22.69
CA ASN A 26 -28.30 -31.85 -23.55
C ASN A 26 -27.32 -31.08 -24.48
N LEU A 27 -26.63 -31.79 -25.38
CA LEU A 27 -25.66 -31.20 -26.33
C LEU A 27 -26.27 -30.14 -27.25
N ASP A 28 -27.57 -30.21 -27.51
CA ASP A 28 -28.31 -29.24 -28.33
C ASP A 28 -28.89 -28.08 -27.48
N GLY A 29 -28.57 -28.00 -26.18
CA GLY A 29 -29.12 -27.01 -25.27
C GLY A 29 -30.59 -27.22 -24.90
N LYS A 30 -31.16 -28.41 -25.17
CA LYS A 30 -32.56 -28.79 -24.87
C LYS A 30 -32.66 -29.44 -23.50
N TYR A 31 -33.77 -29.18 -22.81
CA TYR A 31 -34.08 -29.78 -21.50
C TYR A 31 -35.55 -30.18 -21.43
N SER A 32 -35.87 -31.06 -20.50
CA SER A 32 -37.24 -31.45 -20.18
C SER A 32 -37.35 -31.58 -18.66
N ILE A 33 -38.36 -30.92 -18.07
CA ILE A 33 -38.61 -30.89 -16.64
C ILE A 33 -40.12 -30.83 -16.38
N GLU A 34 -40.60 -31.59 -15.41
CA GLU A 34 -42.01 -31.56 -14.99
C GLU A 34 -42.19 -30.47 -13.93
N VAL A 35 -43.10 -29.53 -14.19
CA VAL A 35 -43.28 -28.33 -13.35
C VAL A 35 -44.75 -27.89 -13.35
N ASN A 36 -45.18 -27.15 -12.34
CA ASN A 36 -46.51 -26.55 -12.29
C ASN A 36 -46.54 -25.25 -13.07
N ALA A 37 -47.74 -24.78 -13.44
CA ALA A 37 -47.95 -23.57 -14.23
C ALA A 37 -47.41 -22.30 -13.55
N ASP A 38 -47.38 -22.25 -12.21
CA ASP A 38 -46.99 -21.10 -11.43
C ASP A 38 -45.50 -21.14 -10.98
N ASP A 39 -44.78 -22.23 -11.32
CA ASP A 39 -43.39 -22.39 -10.91
C ASP A 39 -42.46 -21.38 -11.63
N VAL A 40 -41.33 -21.10 -10.99
CA VAL A 40 -40.24 -20.30 -11.55
C VAL A 40 -39.04 -21.20 -11.77
N LEU A 41 -38.51 -21.21 -12.99
CA LEU A 41 -37.28 -21.92 -13.33
C LEU A 41 -36.09 -21.02 -13.19
N GLU A 42 -35.09 -21.49 -12.46
CA GLU A 42 -33.79 -20.89 -12.34
C GLU A 42 -32.79 -21.61 -13.28
N TYR A 43 -32.21 -20.84 -14.20
CA TYR A 43 -31.24 -21.34 -15.17
C TYR A 43 -29.83 -20.89 -14.71
N SER A 44 -28.93 -21.84 -14.64
CA SER A 44 -27.55 -21.63 -14.21
C SER A 44 -26.55 -22.32 -15.13
N PHE A 45 -25.47 -21.62 -15.46
CA PHE A 45 -24.35 -22.20 -16.20
C PHE A 45 -23.06 -21.55 -15.77
N ILE A 46 -21.95 -22.30 -15.74
CA ILE A 46 -20.66 -21.78 -15.29
C ILE A 46 -20.20 -20.66 -16.23
N GLY A 47 -19.95 -19.46 -15.67
CA GLY A 47 -19.57 -18.29 -16.46
C GLY A 47 -20.72 -17.41 -16.93
N PHE A 48 -21.95 -17.72 -16.58
CA PHE A 48 -23.13 -16.98 -16.98
C PHE A 48 -23.93 -16.49 -15.76
N LYS A 49 -24.70 -15.41 -15.95
CA LYS A 49 -25.61 -14.90 -14.91
C LYS A 49 -26.80 -15.85 -14.77
N ASN A 50 -27.14 -16.16 -13.53
CA ASN A 50 -28.37 -16.90 -13.26
C ASN A 50 -29.58 -16.11 -13.81
N HIS A 51 -30.50 -16.81 -14.45
CA HIS A 51 -31.71 -16.22 -15.02
C HIS A 51 -32.95 -16.96 -14.48
N ASP A 52 -33.90 -16.16 -13.99
CA ASP A 52 -35.17 -16.69 -13.48
C ASP A 52 -36.27 -16.42 -14.51
N GLU A 53 -37.01 -17.46 -14.89
CA GLU A 53 -38.15 -17.38 -15.84
C GLU A 53 -39.37 -18.08 -15.28
N LYS A 54 -40.53 -17.43 -15.33
CA LYS A 54 -41.82 -18.04 -14.90
C LYS A 54 -42.37 -18.94 -15.97
N VAL A 55 -42.85 -20.09 -15.57
CA VAL A 55 -43.45 -21.10 -16.48
C VAL A 55 -44.71 -20.57 -17.13
N ASN A 56 -45.64 -19.95 -16.39
CA ASN A 56 -46.89 -19.40 -16.86
C ASN A 56 -47.68 -20.33 -17.77
N GLY A 57 -47.67 -21.63 -17.48
CA GLY A 57 -48.37 -22.65 -18.24
C GLY A 57 -47.82 -22.93 -19.66
N ARG A 58 -46.62 -22.43 -19.99
CA ARG A 58 -45.96 -22.64 -21.30
C ARG A 58 -45.38 -24.06 -21.39
N GLY A 59 -45.62 -24.73 -22.49
CA GLY A 59 -45.06 -26.07 -22.77
C GLY A 59 -43.62 -26.03 -23.32
N VAL A 60 -43.17 -24.87 -23.83
CA VAL A 60 -41.82 -24.65 -24.32
C VAL A 60 -41.34 -23.31 -23.82
N ILE A 61 -40.14 -23.28 -23.27
CA ILE A 61 -39.52 -22.05 -22.77
C ILE A 61 -38.11 -21.99 -23.35
N ASP A 62 -37.88 -21.04 -24.24
CA ASP A 62 -36.59 -20.73 -24.80
C ASP A 62 -35.94 -19.58 -23.99
N VAL A 63 -34.76 -19.86 -23.48
CA VAL A 63 -34.01 -18.88 -22.64
C VAL A 63 -32.64 -18.61 -23.23
N MET A 64 -32.31 -17.34 -23.27
CA MET A 64 -30.94 -16.89 -23.54
C MET A 64 -30.34 -16.31 -22.25
N ILE A 65 -29.18 -16.77 -21.86
CA ILE A 65 -28.44 -16.28 -20.71
C ILE A 65 -27.19 -15.52 -21.17
N SER A 66 -26.91 -14.44 -20.46
CA SER A 66 -25.73 -13.60 -20.72
C SER A 66 -24.55 -14.04 -19.87
N GLU A 67 -23.35 -13.92 -20.42
CA GLU A 67 -22.12 -14.11 -19.66
C GLU A 67 -22.09 -13.20 -18.44
N ASP A 68 -21.62 -13.75 -17.32
CA ASP A 68 -21.40 -12.98 -16.10
C ASP A 68 -20.00 -12.37 -16.11
N ALA A 69 -19.88 -11.09 -16.43
CA ALA A 69 -18.62 -10.37 -16.42
C ALA A 69 -17.93 -10.37 -15.03
N ASN A 70 -18.67 -10.70 -13.95
CA ASN A 70 -18.11 -10.78 -12.60
C ASN A 70 -17.43 -12.13 -12.30
N VAL A 71 -17.60 -13.15 -13.15
CA VAL A 71 -16.90 -14.44 -12.98
C VAL A 71 -15.42 -14.34 -13.31
N LEU A 72 -14.97 -13.24 -13.95
CA LEU A 72 -13.55 -12.95 -14.18
C LEU A 72 -12.77 -12.62 -12.91
N ASP A 73 -13.45 -12.34 -11.78
CA ASP A 73 -12.78 -12.03 -10.51
C ASP A 73 -12.05 -13.23 -9.87
N ASP A 74 -12.30 -14.46 -10.34
CA ASP A 74 -11.65 -15.67 -9.85
C ASP A 74 -10.46 -16.13 -10.71
N VAL A 75 -10.05 -15.35 -11.69
CA VAL A 75 -8.91 -15.65 -12.56
C VAL A 75 -7.66 -14.96 -12.05
N VAL A 76 -6.60 -15.73 -11.87
CA VAL A 76 -5.28 -15.25 -11.42
C VAL A 76 -4.30 -15.35 -12.58
N VAL A 77 -3.51 -14.30 -12.79
CA VAL A 77 -2.42 -14.33 -13.78
C VAL A 77 -1.30 -15.22 -13.26
N VAL A 78 -0.96 -16.26 -14.00
CA VAL A 78 0.14 -17.15 -13.68
C VAL A 78 1.12 -17.16 -14.84
N GLY A 79 2.22 -16.46 -14.67
CA GLY A 79 3.32 -16.45 -15.63
C GLY A 79 2.91 -16.11 -17.06
N TYR A 80 2.71 -17.11 -17.90
CA TYR A 80 2.33 -16.95 -19.31
C TYR A 80 0.84 -17.24 -19.58
N GLY A 81 -0.05 -16.94 -18.64
CA GLY A 81 -1.48 -17.17 -18.84
C GLY A 81 -2.33 -16.84 -17.62
N THR A 82 -3.62 -17.11 -17.75
CA THR A 82 -4.60 -16.94 -16.67
C THR A 82 -5.15 -18.30 -16.26
N GLN A 83 -5.23 -18.57 -14.96
CA GLN A 83 -5.85 -19.79 -14.42
C GLN A 83 -6.90 -19.43 -13.38
N SER A 84 -7.92 -20.29 -13.27
CA SER A 84 -8.93 -20.12 -12.22
C SER A 84 -8.30 -20.32 -10.84
N ARG A 85 -8.61 -19.43 -9.90
CA ARG A 85 -8.15 -19.49 -8.52
C ARG A 85 -8.49 -20.81 -7.82
N LYS A 86 -9.60 -21.44 -8.20
CA LYS A 86 -10.05 -22.72 -7.64
C LYS A 86 -9.15 -23.91 -8.00
N THR A 87 -8.40 -23.79 -9.09
CA THR A 87 -7.49 -24.86 -9.56
C THR A 87 -6.04 -24.63 -9.12
N LEU A 88 -5.74 -23.50 -8.49
CA LEU A 88 -4.39 -23.17 -8.03
C LEU A 88 -4.13 -23.81 -6.67
N THR A 89 -3.11 -24.66 -6.61
CA THR A 89 -2.58 -25.27 -5.37
C THR A 89 -1.50 -24.42 -4.70
N THR A 90 -1.16 -23.26 -5.28
CA THR A 90 -0.07 -22.37 -4.87
C THR A 90 -0.59 -21.20 -4.03
N ALA A 91 0.24 -20.70 -3.10
CA ALA A 91 -0.12 -19.59 -2.21
C ALA A 91 0.00 -18.23 -2.93
N ILE A 92 -1.02 -17.87 -3.70
CA ILE A 92 -1.15 -16.57 -4.38
C ILE A 92 -2.12 -15.68 -3.60
N SER A 93 -1.74 -14.42 -3.41
CA SER A 93 -2.64 -13.40 -2.88
C SER A 93 -2.89 -12.35 -3.94
N LYS A 94 -4.16 -12.08 -4.24
CA LYS A 94 -4.59 -11.03 -5.17
C LYS A 94 -5.16 -9.85 -4.39
N VAL A 95 -4.83 -8.65 -4.80
CA VAL A 95 -5.38 -7.38 -4.33
C VAL A 95 -5.93 -6.63 -5.53
N ASP A 96 -7.20 -6.27 -5.47
CA ASP A 96 -7.86 -5.54 -6.54
C ASP A 96 -7.47 -4.05 -6.53
N GLY A 97 -7.33 -3.46 -7.71
CA GLY A 97 -6.97 -2.06 -7.88
C GLY A 97 -7.91 -1.11 -7.15
N ASN A 98 -9.21 -1.42 -7.07
CA ASN A 98 -10.17 -0.58 -6.34
C ASN A 98 -9.82 -0.48 -4.85
N SER A 99 -9.31 -1.53 -4.23
CA SER A 99 -8.87 -1.48 -2.84
C SER A 99 -7.56 -0.72 -2.66
N ILE A 100 -6.70 -0.69 -3.67
CA ILE A 100 -5.45 0.08 -3.70
C ILE A 100 -5.77 1.56 -3.86
N TYR A 101 -6.61 1.89 -4.81
CA TYR A 101 -7.07 3.24 -5.12
C TYR A 101 -7.81 3.92 -3.96
N ALA A 102 -8.63 3.16 -3.21
CA ALA A 102 -9.40 3.70 -2.08
C ALA A 102 -8.53 4.17 -0.90
N ALA A 103 -7.24 3.83 -0.88
CA ALA A 103 -6.34 4.27 0.18
C ALA A 103 -5.78 5.66 -0.17
N PRO A 104 -5.91 6.67 0.71
CA PRO A 104 -5.36 8.02 0.50
C PRO A 104 -3.85 8.00 0.76
N VAL A 105 -3.09 7.37 -0.14
CA VAL A 105 -1.65 7.17 -0.01
C VAL A 105 -0.93 7.60 -1.27
N SER A 106 0.30 8.08 -1.10
CA SER A 106 1.15 8.56 -2.17
C SER A 106 1.82 7.41 -2.96
N SER A 107 2.03 6.25 -2.33
CA SER A 107 2.75 5.13 -2.95
C SER A 107 1.94 3.84 -3.02
N VAL A 108 2.25 3.00 -4.01
CA VAL A 108 1.68 1.65 -4.13
C VAL A 108 2.08 0.78 -2.92
N GLY A 109 3.29 0.99 -2.40
CA GLY A 109 3.76 0.27 -1.21
C GLY A 109 2.90 0.53 0.02
N ASP A 110 2.58 1.78 0.29
CA ASP A 110 1.68 2.14 1.41
C ASP A 110 0.28 1.57 1.21
N ALA A 111 -0.21 1.57 -0.03
CA ALA A 111 -1.51 0.99 -0.36
C ALA A 111 -1.59 -0.52 -0.11
N LEU A 112 -0.46 -1.24 -0.23
CA LEU A 112 -0.38 -2.68 0.01
C LEU A 112 -0.20 -3.06 1.48
N LYS A 113 0.15 -2.11 2.33
CA LYS A 113 0.44 -2.34 3.74
C LYS A 113 -0.76 -2.95 4.46
N GLY A 114 -0.56 -4.13 5.04
CA GLY A 114 -1.61 -4.86 5.75
C GLY A 114 -2.67 -5.57 4.88
N LYS A 115 -2.65 -5.41 3.55
CA LYS A 115 -3.62 -6.05 2.64
C LYS A 115 -3.21 -7.43 2.14
N VAL A 116 -1.94 -7.75 2.20
CA VAL A 116 -1.39 -9.02 1.73
C VAL A 116 -0.77 -9.80 2.88
N THR A 117 -1.31 -10.95 3.19
CA THR A 117 -0.73 -11.82 4.23
C THR A 117 0.67 -12.30 3.82
N GLY A 118 1.66 -12.20 4.73
CA GLY A 118 3.04 -12.61 4.47
C GLY A 118 3.86 -11.62 3.63
N LEU A 119 3.31 -10.48 3.25
CA LEU A 119 4.05 -9.34 2.69
C LEU A 119 4.28 -8.30 3.79
N ARG A 120 5.52 -8.00 4.07
CA ARG A 120 5.93 -6.87 4.91
C ARG A 120 6.34 -5.72 4.02
N VAL A 121 5.73 -4.58 4.22
CA VAL A 121 6.10 -3.33 3.55
C VAL A 121 6.71 -2.40 4.59
N ALA A 122 7.96 -2.03 4.40
CA ALA A 122 8.66 -1.04 5.20
C ALA A 122 8.77 0.25 4.39
N THR A 123 8.06 1.27 4.85
CA THR A 123 8.08 2.62 4.26
C THR A 123 8.72 3.57 5.26
N ASN A 124 9.50 4.49 4.76
CA ASN A 124 10.04 5.59 5.55
C ASN A 124 9.43 6.90 5.03
N ASN A 125 8.26 7.24 5.55
CA ASN A 125 7.51 8.43 5.13
C ASN A 125 8.06 9.73 5.74
N THR A 126 9.17 9.64 6.47
CA THR A 126 9.80 10.81 7.10
C THR A 126 10.53 11.67 6.07
N VAL A 127 11.09 11.01 5.05
CA VAL A 127 11.80 11.66 3.94
C VAL A 127 11.06 11.38 2.65
N SER A 128 10.69 12.43 1.93
CA SER A 128 10.05 12.31 0.63
C SER A 128 10.95 11.58 -0.37
N GLY A 129 10.34 10.78 -1.27
CA GLY A 129 11.05 10.06 -2.33
C GLY A 129 11.73 8.75 -1.91
N ASN A 130 11.60 8.30 -0.67
CA ASN A 130 12.11 6.99 -0.27
C ASN A 130 11.21 5.86 -0.78
N ALA A 131 11.81 4.97 -1.56
CA ALA A 131 11.19 3.77 -2.07
C ALA A 131 10.74 2.82 -0.94
N PRO A 132 9.52 2.28 -0.98
CA PRO A 132 9.08 1.25 -0.04
C PRO A 132 9.87 -0.04 -0.27
N ARG A 133 10.31 -0.68 0.81
CA ARG A 133 10.96 -1.99 0.75
C ARG A 133 9.94 -3.08 1.02
N PHE A 134 10.00 -4.12 0.21
CA PHE A 134 9.08 -5.25 0.28
C PHE A 134 9.82 -6.49 0.77
N LEU A 135 9.19 -7.26 1.65
CA LEU A 135 9.74 -8.53 2.11
C LEU A 135 8.61 -9.58 2.15
N ILE A 136 8.81 -10.69 1.43
CA ILE A 136 7.83 -11.79 1.38
C ILE A 136 8.37 -12.95 2.24
N ARG A 137 7.61 -13.36 3.26
CA ARG A 137 7.90 -14.50 4.16
C ARG A 137 9.26 -14.48 4.87
N GLY A 138 9.99 -13.37 4.85
CA GLY A 138 11.33 -13.24 5.45
C GLY A 138 12.45 -13.19 4.43
N GLY A 139 13.67 -12.86 4.88
CA GLY A 139 14.85 -12.79 4.02
C GLY A 139 15.45 -14.15 3.75
N SER A 140 15.86 -14.41 2.53
CA SER A 140 16.59 -15.62 2.12
C SER A 140 18.11 -15.45 2.23
N SER A 141 18.62 -14.22 2.31
CA SER A 141 20.04 -13.90 2.35
C SER A 141 20.36 -12.86 3.43
N ILE A 142 21.55 -13.01 4.04
CA ILE A 142 22.11 -12.05 5.00
C ILE A 142 22.89 -10.94 4.26
N THR A 143 23.45 -11.25 3.10
CA THR A 143 24.39 -10.38 2.38
C THR A 143 23.82 -9.80 1.08
N LEU A 144 22.80 -10.42 0.50
CA LEU A 144 22.17 -9.97 -0.75
C LEU A 144 20.81 -9.34 -0.48
N SER A 145 20.31 -8.57 -1.44
CA SER A 145 18.95 -8.03 -1.37
C SER A 145 17.92 -9.13 -1.23
N ASN A 146 16.97 -8.93 -0.33
CA ASN A 146 15.82 -9.79 -0.10
C ASN A 146 14.54 -9.25 -0.76
N ASP A 147 14.67 -8.24 -1.61
CA ASP A 147 13.53 -7.63 -2.29
C ASP A 147 12.94 -8.60 -3.32
N PRO A 148 11.62 -8.73 -3.41
CA PRO A 148 10.96 -9.53 -4.44
C PRO A 148 11.14 -8.89 -5.82
N ILE A 149 11.00 -9.69 -6.87
CA ILE A 149 10.92 -9.14 -8.23
C ILE A 149 9.55 -8.53 -8.46
N VAL A 150 9.51 -7.33 -9.00
CA VAL A 150 8.28 -6.68 -9.47
C VAL A 150 8.18 -6.81 -10.98
N ILE A 151 7.05 -7.30 -11.46
CA ILE A 151 6.77 -7.49 -12.87
C ILE A 151 5.48 -6.76 -13.21
N VAL A 152 5.57 -5.77 -14.08
CA VAL A 152 4.47 -4.94 -14.53
C VAL A 152 4.15 -5.29 -15.97
N ASP A 153 2.97 -5.83 -16.22
CA ASP A 153 2.52 -6.28 -17.55
C ASP A 153 3.56 -7.17 -18.28
N GLY A 154 4.26 -8.03 -17.54
CA GLY A 154 5.27 -8.95 -18.06
C GLY A 154 6.69 -8.40 -18.13
N VAL A 155 6.92 -7.14 -17.75
CA VAL A 155 8.24 -6.50 -17.75
C VAL A 155 8.71 -6.24 -16.33
N THR A 156 9.96 -6.56 -16.00
CA THR A 156 10.55 -6.23 -14.71
C THR A 156 10.74 -4.71 -14.59
N ARG A 157 10.14 -4.10 -13.57
CA ARG A 157 10.21 -2.65 -13.29
C ARG A 157 10.24 -2.41 -11.79
N ASP A 158 10.63 -1.19 -11.40
CA ASP A 158 10.49 -0.74 -10.03
C ASP A 158 9.03 -0.37 -9.72
N MET A 159 8.60 -0.60 -8.49
CA MET A 159 7.22 -0.32 -8.09
C MET A 159 6.97 1.17 -7.86
N ASP A 160 8.02 1.94 -7.63
CA ASP A 160 7.94 3.37 -7.34
C ASP A 160 7.52 4.20 -8.55
N ASP A 161 7.79 3.67 -9.76
CA ASP A 161 7.37 4.29 -11.02
C ASP A 161 5.86 4.16 -11.31
N LEU A 162 5.13 3.44 -10.43
CA LEU A 162 3.72 3.11 -10.68
C LEU A 162 2.78 4.05 -9.93
N ASN A 163 1.81 4.59 -10.66
CA ASN A 163 0.70 5.26 -10.03
C ASN A 163 -0.35 4.23 -9.53
N PRO A 164 -0.78 4.30 -8.25
CA PRO A 164 -1.82 3.41 -7.74
C PRO A 164 -3.11 3.41 -8.57
N ASN A 165 -3.44 4.53 -9.23
CA ASN A 165 -4.65 4.67 -10.04
C ASN A 165 -4.60 3.90 -11.37
N ASP A 166 -3.41 3.60 -11.87
CA ASP A 166 -3.22 2.82 -13.10
C ASP A 166 -3.29 1.31 -12.87
N ILE A 167 -3.35 0.86 -11.62
CA ILE A 167 -3.32 -0.55 -11.28
C ILE A 167 -4.71 -1.17 -11.36
N GLU A 168 -4.83 -2.27 -12.08
CA GLU A 168 -6.03 -3.11 -12.13
C GLU A 168 -5.99 -4.17 -11.03
N SER A 169 -4.85 -4.86 -10.87
CA SER A 169 -4.65 -5.85 -9.80
C SER A 169 -3.17 -6.04 -9.47
N ILE A 170 -2.90 -6.45 -8.22
CA ILE A 170 -1.59 -6.90 -7.79
C ILE A 170 -1.72 -8.33 -7.27
N GLU A 171 -0.85 -9.20 -7.75
CA GLU A 171 -0.77 -10.59 -7.34
C GLU A 171 0.60 -10.86 -6.74
N VAL A 172 0.62 -11.50 -5.56
CA VAL A 172 1.86 -11.79 -4.84
C VAL A 172 2.07 -13.31 -4.82
N LEU A 173 3.08 -13.75 -5.55
CA LEU A 173 3.53 -15.14 -5.62
C LEU A 173 4.54 -15.40 -4.49
N LYS A 174 4.11 -16.18 -3.50
CA LYS A 174 4.88 -16.40 -2.27
C LYS A 174 5.69 -17.68 -2.28
N ASP A 175 5.41 -18.59 -3.21
CA ASP A 175 6.00 -19.91 -3.27
C ASP A 175 6.97 -20.04 -4.44
N ALA A 176 8.03 -20.81 -4.25
CA ALA A 176 8.99 -21.11 -5.30
C ALA A 176 8.35 -21.84 -6.50
N ALA A 177 7.27 -22.61 -6.29
CA ALA A 177 6.56 -23.29 -7.36
C ALA A 177 5.86 -22.30 -8.32
N SER A 178 5.19 -21.27 -7.78
CA SER A 178 4.55 -20.22 -8.58
C SER A 178 5.55 -19.21 -9.16
N ALA A 179 6.65 -18.96 -8.44
CA ALA A 179 7.68 -18.01 -8.83
C ALA A 179 8.75 -18.60 -9.75
N GLY A 180 8.83 -19.93 -9.88
CA GLY A 180 9.91 -20.64 -10.57
C GLY A 180 10.10 -20.30 -12.05
N ILE A 181 9.03 -19.90 -12.74
CA ILE A 181 9.10 -19.45 -14.14
C ILE A 181 9.90 -18.16 -14.34
N TYR A 182 10.07 -17.37 -13.27
CA TYR A 182 10.85 -16.13 -13.28
C TYR A 182 12.32 -16.33 -12.89
N GLY A 183 12.75 -17.60 -12.72
CA GLY A 183 14.12 -18.01 -12.48
C GLY A 183 14.60 -17.78 -11.05
N ALA A 184 15.94 -17.91 -10.85
CA ALA A 184 16.55 -17.86 -9.52
C ALA A 184 16.35 -16.52 -8.76
N ARG A 185 16.19 -15.42 -9.49
CA ARG A 185 15.91 -14.10 -8.89
C ARG A 185 14.57 -14.05 -8.16
N ALA A 186 13.64 -14.94 -8.51
CA ALA A 186 12.32 -15.04 -7.88
C ALA A 186 12.31 -15.81 -6.54
N SER A 187 13.48 -16.22 -6.02
CA SER A 187 13.61 -16.89 -4.72
C SER A 187 13.02 -16.09 -3.55
N ASN A 188 13.02 -14.78 -3.64
CA ASN A 188 12.44 -13.86 -2.66
C ASN A 188 10.94 -13.58 -2.89
N GLY A 189 10.32 -14.26 -3.86
CA GLY A 189 8.94 -14.04 -4.30
C GLY A 189 8.84 -13.08 -5.48
N VAL A 190 7.63 -13.01 -6.03
CA VAL A 190 7.32 -12.16 -7.19
C VAL A 190 6.06 -11.37 -6.91
N ILE A 191 6.06 -10.10 -7.26
CA ILE A 191 4.90 -9.23 -7.26
C ILE A 191 4.53 -8.96 -8.72
N LEU A 192 3.38 -9.47 -9.14
CA LEU A 192 2.82 -9.23 -10.47
C LEU A 192 1.86 -8.06 -10.40
N VAL A 193 2.07 -7.08 -11.23
CA VAL A 193 1.20 -5.90 -11.35
C VAL A 193 0.58 -5.92 -12.74
N THR A 194 -0.75 -5.90 -12.78
CA THR A 194 -1.50 -5.70 -14.00
C THR A 194 -2.02 -4.29 -14.04
N THR A 195 -1.72 -3.56 -15.11
CA THR A 195 -2.22 -2.19 -15.28
C THR A 195 -3.58 -2.19 -15.98
N ARG A 196 -4.34 -1.12 -15.77
CA ARG A 196 -5.65 -0.91 -16.41
C ARG A 196 -5.49 -0.78 -17.92
N LYS A 197 -6.22 -1.61 -18.64
CA LYS A 197 -6.25 -1.61 -20.12
C LYS A 197 -7.58 -1.09 -20.63
N GLY A 198 -7.61 -0.63 -21.86
CA GLY A 198 -8.85 -0.29 -22.54
C GLY A 198 -9.67 -1.54 -22.86
N ASN A 199 -11.00 -1.46 -22.77
CA ASN A 199 -11.91 -2.51 -23.15
C ASN A 199 -12.42 -2.33 -24.58
N SER A 200 -12.66 -3.46 -25.29
CA SER A 200 -13.00 -3.48 -26.74
C SER A 200 -14.36 -2.84 -27.05
N TRP A 201 -15.24 -2.68 -26.06
CA TRP A 201 -16.65 -2.30 -26.26
C TRP A 201 -17.07 -1.10 -25.43
N GLU A 202 -16.17 -0.49 -24.68
CA GLU A 202 -16.50 0.62 -23.80
C GLU A 202 -16.30 1.98 -24.49
N LYS A 203 -17.25 2.87 -24.27
CA LYS A 203 -17.07 4.30 -24.60
C LYS A 203 -15.86 4.82 -23.83
N PRO A 204 -15.14 5.84 -24.36
CA PRO A 204 -14.05 6.47 -23.65
C PRO A 204 -14.47 6.85 -22.23
N ARG A 205 -13.75 6.35 -21.23
CA ARG A 205 -13.92 6.67 -19.83
C ARG A 205 -12.80 7.61 -19.41
N ILE A 206 -13.18 8.79 -18.96
CA ILE A 206 -12.25 9.77 -18.38
C ILE A 206 -12.37 9.66 -16.86
N THR A 207 -11.25 9.49 -16.20
CA THR A 207 -11.15 9.47 -14.73
C THR A 207 -10.30 10.66 -14.30
N PHE A 208 -10.82 11.44 -13.35
CA PHE A 208 -10.09 12.51 -12.69
C PHE A 208 -10.09 12.22 -11.19
N ASP A 209 -8.93 12.32 -10.57
CA ASP A 209 -8.76 12.18 -9.13
C ASP A 209 -7.82 13.27 -8.64
N ALA A 210 -8.20 13.95 -7.57
CA ALA A 210 -7.38 14.95 -6.91
C ALA A 210 -7.45 14.72 -5.40
N GLN A 211 -6.31 14.62 -4.77
CA GLN A 211 -6.18 14.38 -3.34
C GLN A 211 -5.21 15.40 -2.75
N VAL A 212 -5.53 15.87 -1.55
CA VAL A 212 -4.67 16.73 -0.75
C VAL A 212 -4.68 16.22 0.69
N GLY A 213 -3.54 16.23 1.33
CA GLY A 213 -3.43 15.79 2.70
C GLY A 213 -2.26 16.41 3.44
N TRP A 214 -2.29 16.30 4.75
CA TRP A 214 -1.21 16.70 5.62
C TRP A 214 -0.64 15.49 6.34
N SER A 215 0.68 15.37 6.31
CA SER A 215 1.42 14.44 7.13
C SER A 215 1.96 15.19 8.34
N SER A 216 1.64 14.70 9.53
CA SER A 216 2.18 15.26 10.78
C SER A 216 3.09 14.23 11.42
N PRO A 217 4.23 14.65 11.99
CA PRO A 217 5.07 13.73 12.75
C PRO A 217 4.23 13.10 13.86
N SER A 218 4.34 11.79 14.01
CA SER A 218 3.77 11.11 15.17
C SER A 218 4.41 11.67 16.43
N ARG A 219 3.77 11.47 17.59
CA ARG A 219 4.31 11.90 18.89
C ARG A 219 5.79 11.51 18.98
N GLY A 220 6.64 12.52 19.14
CA GLY A 220 8.08 12.35 19.29
C GLY A 220 8.44 11.54 20.54
N TRP A 221 9.72 11.26 20.69
CA TRP A 221 10.23 10.70 21.92
C TRP A 221 10.12 11.74 23.05
N ASP A 222 9.84 11.29 24.25
CA ASP A 222 9.89 12.09 25.46
C ASP A 222 11.36 12.25 25.82
N LEU A 223 11.99 13.29 25.25
CA LEU A 223 13.40 13.60 25.47
C LEU A 223 13.53 14.47 26.73
N MET A 224 14.66 14.31 27.41
CA MET A 224 15.01 15.21 28.50
C MET A 224 15.11 16.66 28.03
N ASN A 225 14.54 17.58 28.76
CA ASN A 225 14.83 18.99 28.57
C ASN A 225 16.28 19.31 29.01
N ALA A 226 16.78 20.50 28.67
CA ALA A 226 18.17 20.85 28.94
C ALA A 226 18.52 20.80 30.45
N LYS A 227 17.59 21.17 31.32
CA LYS A 227 17.78 21.12 32.79
C LYS A 227 17.91 19.67 33.30
N GLU A 228 17.03 18.78 32.84
CA GLU A 228 17.07 17.35 33.16
C GLU A 228 18.35 16.71 32.63
N PHE A 229 18.69 17.00 31.38
CA PHE A 229 19.94 16.53 30.75
C PHE A 229 21.16 16.92 31.57
N LEU A 230 21.31 18.22 31.92
CA LEU A 230 22.45 18.69 32.69
C LEU A 230 22.49 18.11 34.10
N SER A 231 21.32 17.93 34.73
CA SER A 231 21.21 17.35 36.07
C SER A 231 21.69 15.90 36.10
N PHE A 232 21.47 15.15 35.01
CA PHE A 232 21.87 13.74 34.92
C PHE A 232 23.30 13.57 34.36
N VAL A 233 23.60 14.26 33.25
CA VAL A 233 24.83 14.02 32.49
C VAL A 233 26.06 14.60 33.18
N ARG A 234 25.98 15.80 33.82
CA ARG A 234 27.15 16.41 34.48
C ARG A 234 27.69 15.54 35.63
N PRO A 235 26.90 15.04 36.59
CA PRO A 235 27.38 14.12 37.62
C PRO A 235 27.95 12.82 37.04
N ALA A 236 27.36 12.29 35.99
CA ALA A 236 27.87 11.08 35.33
C ALA A 236 29.24 11.29 34.68
N ILE A 237 29.42 12.42 33.97
CA ILE A 237 30.72 12.79 33.37
C ILE A 237 31.78 13.02 34.47
N ALA A 238 31.43 13.70 35.57
CA ALA A 238 32.36 13.99 36.66
C ALA A 238 32.98 12.72 37.28
N GLN A 239 32.27 11.59 37.26
CA GLN A 239 32.75 10.30 37.75
C GLN A 239 33.57 9.49 36.74
N GLY A 240 33.55 9.92 35.46
CA GLY A 240 34.28 9.24 34.39
C GLY A 240 35.75 9.64 34.26
N PRO A 241 36.55 8.87 33.51
CA PRO A 241 37.92 9.25 33.17
C PRO A 241 37.91 10.57 32.38
N ASN A 242 38.81 11.50 32.77
CA ASN A 242 38.87 12.89 32.19
C ASN A 242 37.61 13.73 32.36
N GLY A 243 36.74 13.39 33.33
CA GLY A 243 35.45 14.07 33.51
C GLY A 243 35.58 15.60 33.66
N GLN A 244 36.59 16.09 34.44
CA GLN A 244 36.80 17.52 34.61
C GLN A 244 37.17 18.20 33.29
N LEU A 245 38.03 17.59 32.47
CA LEU A 245 38.42 18.11 31.16
C LEU A 245 37.24 18.26 30.22
N ILE A 246 36.32 17.28 30.23
CA ILE A 246 35.09 17.32 29.43
C ILE A 246 34.16 18.45 29.94
N LEU A 247 34.02 18.60 31.25
CA LEU A 247 33.13 19.58 31.87
C LEU A 247 33.65 21.02 31.71
N ASP A 248 34.96 21.19 31.58
CA ASP A 248 35.59 22.49 31.32
C ASP A 248 35.66 22.82 29.82
N GLY A 249 35.28 21.87 28.96
CA GLY A 249 35.28 22.00 27.51
C GLY A 249 34.04 22.69 26.95
N ALA A 250 34.14 23.11 25.68
CA ALA A 250 33.04 23.68 24.91
C ALA A 250 32.19 22.56 24.30
N ASN A 251 31.17 22.07 25.03
CA ASN A 251 30.23 21.07 24.62
C ASN A 251 28.89 21.24 25.36
N ALA A 252 27.89 20.43 25.04
CA ALA A 252 26.53 20.56 25.58
C ALA A 252 26.45 20.46 27.12
N ALA A 253 27.33 19.70 27.76
CA ALA A 253 27.38 19.56 29.23
C ALA A 253 28.51 20.40 29.88
N GLY A 254 29.42 20.93 29.06
CA GLY A 254 30.59 21.69 29.49
C GLY A 254 30.32 23.17 29.70
N THR A 255 31.25 23.87 30.38
CA THR A 255 31.12 25.29 30.71
C THR A 255 32.14 26.17 29.98
N GLY A 256 32.91 25.60 29.07
CA GLY A 256 33.87 26.32 28.24
C GLY A 256 33.28 27.03 27.02
N ASN A 257 31.97 27.05 26.89
CA ASN A 257 31.28 27.69 25.76
C ASN A 257 31.34 29.24 25.85
N LYS A 258 31.51 29.87 24.70
CA LYS A 258 31.37 31.32 24.57
C LYS A 258 29.90 31.70 24.48
N SER A 259 29.61 32.96 24.77
CA SER A 259 28.23 33.49 24.70
C SER A 259 27.62 33.45 23.28
N THR A 260 28.44 33.24 22.24
CA THR A 260 28.02 33.13 20.83
C THR A 260 27.97 31.71 20.32
N ASP A 261 28.34 30.73 21.16
CA ASP A 261 28.34 29.33 20.73
C ASP A 261 26.92 28.77 20.70
N ILE A 262 26.65 27.88 19.76
CA ILE A 262 25.39 27.10 19.70
C ILE A 262 25.20 26.16 20.90
N TYR A 263 26.32 25.72 21.50
CA TYR A 263 26.35 25.01 22.78
C TYR A 263 26.37 26.02 23.89
N THR A 264 25.25 26.25 24.54
CA THR A 264 25.01 27.45 25.35
C THR A 264 25.10 27.21 26.86
N THR A 265 25.67 26.09 27.29
CA THR A 265 25.89 25.83 28.72
C THR A 265 27.17 26.52 29.19
N ARG A 266 27.06 27.41 30.15
CA ARG A 266 28.21 28.14 30.75
C ARG A 266 27.92 28.52 32.19
N TYR A 267 28.97 28.89 32.92
CA TYR A 267 28.77 29.50 34.23
C TYR A 267 28.36 30.98 34.11
N MET A 268 27.42 31.36 34.95
CA MET A 268 27.01 32.75 35.10
C MET A 268 28.09 33.53 35.86
N GLU A 269 28.47 34.68 35.35
CA GLU A 269 29.44 35.58 36.02
C GLU A 269 28.73 36.41 37.09
N LYS A 270 29.52 36.86 38.07
CA LYS A 270 28.99 37.70 39.16
C LYS A 270 28.53 39.04 38.61
N GLY A 271 27.25 39.38 38.79
CA GLY A 271 26.64 40.60 38.30
C GLY A 271 26.12 40.52 36.86
N GLU A 272 26.17 39.36 36.23
CA GLU A 272 25.59 39.13 34.93
C GLU A 272 24.06 38.97 35.05
N GLU A 273 23.32 39.60 34.13
CA GLU A 273 21.88 39.40 34.00
C GLU A 273 21.58 38.23 33.04
N LEU A 274 20.54 37.48 33.38
CA LEU A 274 20.10 36.35 32.54
C LEU A 274 19.53 36.89 31.21
N GLN A 275 20.06 36.43 30.10
CA GLN A 275 19.60 36.84 28.78
C GLN A 275 18.18 36.26 28.49
N SER A 276 17.41 36.98 27.68
CA SER A 276 16.08 36.53 27.29
C SER A 276 16.16 35.18 26.60
N GLY A 277 15.30 34.23 26.98
CA GLY A 277 15.25 32.84 26.45
C GLY A 277 16.27 31.90 27.11
N TRP A 278 17.11 32.38 28.00
CA TRP A 278 18.02 31.55 28.77
C TRP A 278 17.36 31.04 30.05
N GLN A 279 17.79 29.85 30.50
CA GLN A 279 17.40 29.23 31.78
C GLN A 279 18.62 29.15 32.68
N TRP A 280 18.40 28.91 33.96
CA TRP A 280 19.48 28.75 34.92
C TRP A 280 19.16 27.60 35.90
N MET A 281 20.22 27.02 36.47
CA MET A 281 20.17 26.10 37.61
C MET A 281 21.45 26.14 38.43
N TYR A 282 21.41 25.66 39.65
CA TYR A 282 22.64 25.39 40.37
C TYR A 282 23.35 24.18 39.75
N ASP A 283 24.69 24.27 39.62
CA ASP A 283 25.46 23.15 39.10
C ASP A 283 25.35 21.95 40.02
N PRO A 284 24.87 20.78 39.52
CA PRO A 284 24.72 19.60 40.33
C PRO A 284 26.03 19.01 40.88
N ILE A 285 27.17 19.44 40.33
CA ILE A 285 28.52 19.07 40.81
C ILE A 285 29.07 20.09 41.79
N ASN A 286 28.77 21.39 41.57
CA ASN A 286 29.24 22.49 42.42
C ASN A 286 28.08 23.46 42.73
N PRO A 287 27.29 23.21 43.79
CA PRO A 287 26.12 24.04 44.13
C PRO A 287 26.39 25.50 44.41
N LYS A 288 27.67 25.94 44.49
CA LYS A 288 28.04 27.34 44.65
C LYS A 288 28.08 28.11 43.33
N LYS A 289 28.02 27.42 42.22
CA LYS A 289 28.02 27.98 40.86
C LYS A 289 26.66 27.89 40.21
N VAL A 290 26.32 28.84 39.39
CA VAL A 290 25.09 28.88 38.60
C VAL A 290 25.44 28.58 37.15
N LEU A 291 24.75 27.59 36.59
CA LEU A 291 24.78 27.30 35.17
C LEU A 291 23.69 28.08 34.47
N THR A 292 24.01 28.64 33.32
CA THR A 292 23.03 29.18 32.37
C THR A 292 23.08 28.39 31.08
N PHE A 293 21.92 28.17 30.48
CA PHE A 293 21.78 27.36 29.28
C PHE A 293 20.51 27.75 28.51
N THR A 294 20.42 27.35 27.25
CA THR A 294 19.19 27.43 26.45
C THR A 294 18.58 26.04 26.37
N ASP A 295 17.27 25.99 26.25
CA ASP A 295 16.52 24.78 26.03
C ASP A 295 15.89 24.82 24.65
N THR A 296 16.33 23.91 23.76
CA THR A 296 15.89 23.87 22.38
C THR A 296 15.22 22.53 22.11
N ASP A 297 13.96 22.56 21.73
CA ASP A 297 13.27 21.37 21.24
C ASP A 297 13.76 21.05 19.82
N TRP A 298 14.77 20.19 19.75
CA TRP A 298 15.36 19.76 18.50
C TRP A 298 14.38 18.95 17.63
N GLN A 299 13.41 18.25 18.25
CA GLN A 299 12.45 17.51 17.47
C GLN A 299 11.55 18.45 16.67
N SER A 300 11.12 19.56 17.26
CA SER A 300 10.32 20.57 16.55
C SER A 300 11.11 21.33 15.49
N GLN A 301 12.45 21.38 15.61
CA GLN A 301 13.31 22.00 14.60
C GLN A 301 13.53 21.08 13.39
N TRP A 302 13.53 19.76 13.62
CA TRP A 302 13.76 18.76 12.56
C TRP A 302 12.50 18.31 11.85
N PHE A 303 11.37 18.29 12.56
CA PHE A 303 10.12 17.78 12.04
C PHE A 303 9.07 18.88 11.91
N THR A 304 8.45 18.93 10.75
CA THR A 304 7.38 19.87 10.45
C THR A 304 6.17 19.12 9.85
N ASN A 305 5.03 19.79 9.87
CA ASN A 305 3.89 19.30 9.11
C ASN A 305 4.16 19.47 7.62
N ALA A 306 3.99 18.42 6.85
CA ALA A 306 4.18 18.40 5.42
C ALA A 306 2.85 18.38 4.69
N LEU A 307 2.72 19.18 3.65
CA LEU A 307 1.61 19.13 2.71
C LEU A 307 1.98 18.16 1.58
N TRP A 308 1.05 17.31 1.21
CA TRP A 308 1.15 16.56 -0.03
C TRP A 308 -0.13 16.72 -0.86
N HIS A 309 0.02 16.73 -2.16
CA HIS A 309 -1.11 16.71 -3.07
C HIS A 309 -0.79 15.86 -4.29
N LYS A 310 -1.83 15.26 -4.85
CA LYS A 310 -1.76 14.35 -5.98
C LYS A 310 -2.92 14.63 -6.92
N GLU A 311 -2.60 14.78 -8.20
CA GLU A 311 -3.57 14.88 -9.28
C GLU A 311 -3.34 13.73 -10.26
N TYR A 312 -4.44 13.19 -10.77
CA TYR A 312 -4.45 12.13 -11.76
C TYR A 312 -5.54 12.37 -12.79
N VAL A 313 -5.17 12.21 -14.04
CA VAL A 313 -6.10 12.19 -15.17
C VAL A 313 -5.82 10.95 -15.98
N GLY A 314 -6.82 10.12 -16.18
CA GLY A 314 -6.75 8.92 -17.01
C GLY A 314 -7.83 8.87 -18.05
N VAL A 315 -7.51 8.33 -19.21
CA VAL A 315 -8.47 7.99 -20.25
C VAL A 315 -8.25 6.58 -20.73
N ASN A 316 -9.29 5.77 -20.74
CA ASN A 316 -9.26 4.43 -21.30
C ASN A 316 -10.51 4.17 -22.14
N GLY A 317 -10.37 3.31 -23.12
CA GLY A 317 -11.46 2.94 -24.01
C GLY A 317 -10.99 2.02 -25.12
N GLY A 318 -11.86 1.76 -26.08
CA GLY A 318 -11.50 0.93 -27.20
C GLY A 318 -12.63 0.65 -28.16
N SER A 319 -12.29 -0.10 -29.19
CA SER A 319 -13.18 -0.66 -30.20
C SER A 319 -12.80 -2.11 -30.43
N GLN A 320 -13.48 -2.81 -31.33
CA GLN A 320 -13.11 -4.18 -31.72
C GLN A 320 -11.65 -4.32 -32.14
N ASN A 321 -11.09 -3.29 -32.79
CA ASN A 321 -9.79 -3.35 -33.44
C ASN A 321 -8.70 -2.57 -32.66
N MET A 322 -9.05 -1.76 -31.67
CA MET A 322 -8.11 -0.90 -30.97
C MET A 322 -8.52 -0.73 -29.50
N LYS A 323 -7.56 -0.93 -28.61
CA LYS A 323 -7.69 -0.60 -27.18
C LYS A 323 -6.65 0.43 -26.82
N TYR A 324 -7.03 1.38 -25.97
CA TYR A 324 -6.11 2.43 -25.52
C TYR A 324 -6.34 2.73 -24.03
N ALA A 325 -5.25 3.05 -23.37
CA ALA A 325 -5.22 3.64 -22.05
C ALA A 325 -4.07 4.63 -22.00
N ALA A 326 -4.31 5.80 -21.44
CA ALA A 326 -3.30 6.81 -21.19
C ALA A 326 -3.62 7.52 -19.88
N SER A 327 -2.59 7.85 -19.12
CA SER A 327 -2.74 8.59 -17.86
C SER A 327 -1.61 9.58 -17.67
N VAL A 328 -1.90 10.62 -16.91
CA VAL A 328 -0.91 11.59 -16.43
C VAL A 328 -1.19 11.81 -14.95
N SER A 329 -0.14 11.80 -14.15
CA SER A 329 -0.23 12.09 -12.72
C SER A 329 0.86 13.05 -12.30
N TYR A 330 0.52 13.84 -11.29
CA TYR A 330 1.46 14.70 -10.59
C TYR A 330 1.34 14.44 -9.10
N LEU A 331 2.46 14.30 -8.42
CA LEU A 331 2.53 14.15 -6.97
C LEU A 331 3.58 15.12 -6.45
N GLN A 332 3.19 15.94 -5.49
CA GLN A 332 4.10 16.71 -4.67
C GLN A 332 3.96 16.27 -3.22
N ASP A 333 5.08 16.00 -2.56
CA ASP A 333 5.16 15.64 -1.15
C ASP A 333 6.37 16.36 -0.54
N ASP A 334 6.10 17.33 0.33
CA ASP A 334 7.13 18.17 0.92
C ASP A 334 8.00 17.44 1.95
N GLY A 335 7.56 16.25 2.42
CA GLY A 335 8.25 15.50 3.46
C GLY A 335 8.19 16.17 4.85
N MET A 336 8.28 15.37 5.90
CA MET A 336 8.18 15.85 7.29
C MET A 336 9.52 16.34 7.89
N VAL A 337 10.64 16.11 7.21
CA VAL A 337 11.96 16.58 7.66
C VAL A 337 12.23 17.96 7.08
N ALA A 338 12.43 18.95 7.93
CA ALA A 338 12.57 20.37 7.56
C ALA A 338 13.69 20.69 6.54
N MET A 339 14.60 19.73 6.28
CA MET A 339 15.73 19.89 5.35
C MET A 339 15.55 19.07 4.05
N SER A 340 14.39 18.49 3.81
CA SER A 340 14.13 17.59 2.67
C SER A 340 13.45 18.29 1.49
N GLY A 341 13.33 19.60 1.50
CA GLY A 341 12.74 20.40 0.42
C GLY A 341 13.76 20.79 -0.64
#